data_49fe629519f2e42e35b3c9df2ffe41c3
#
_entry.id   49fe629519f2e42e35b3c9df2ffe41c3
#
_cell.length_a   1.000
_cell.length_b   1.000
_cell.length_c   1.000
_cell.angle_alpha   90.00
_cell.angle_beta   90.00
_cell.angle_gamma   90.00
#
_symmetry.space_group_name_H-M   'P 1'
#
loop_
_entity.id
_entity.type
_entity.pdbx_description
1 polymer ?
#
loop_
_entity_poly.entity_id
_entity_poly.type
_entity_poly.pdbx_seq_one_letter_code
_entity_poly.pdbx_strand_id
1 'polypeptide(L)'
;MSLMFQPLRKYATFSGRARRKEYWLWQLFVAILYTVLSIWLFSTLGPLPEAATADELMAQMNGAPAATWPMLAIALASLLLFLPSLAVTVRRIHDSGNSGWWILLGLTAIGSIVILVFALIDGTPGPNRHGPDPKGRPAPGY
;
A
#
# COMPACT_ATOMS: atom_id res chain seq x y z
N MET A 1 -5.97 -4.86 -19.76
CA MET A 1 -6.22 -4.03 -18.56
C MET A 1 -4.97 -3.98 -17.71
N SER A 2 -4.58 -2.79 -17.22
CA SER A 2 -3.30 -2.64 -16.53
C SER A 2 -3.28 -3.37 -15.19
N LEU A 3 -2.17 -4.05 -14.89
CA LEU A 3 -1.91 -4.74 -13.62
C LEU A 3 -2.03 -3.81 -12.40
N MET A 4 -1.86 -2.51 -12.63
CA MET A 4 -1.92 -1.47 -11.60
C MET A 4 -3.29 -1.40 -10.91
N PHE A 5 -4.39 -1.59 -11.64
CA PHE A 5 -5.75 -1.51 -11.08
C PHE A 5 -6.34 -2.88 -10.71
N GLN A 6 -5.57 -3.94 -10.82
CA GLN A 6 -6.00 -5.28 -10.41
C GLN A 6 -6.37 -5.36 -8.91
N PRO A 7 -5.67 -4.68 -7.97
CA PRO A 7 -6.07 -4.65 -6.56
C PRO A 7 -7.45 -4.04 -6.32
N LEU A 8 -7.86 -3.03 -7.11
CA LEU A 8 -9.22 -2.47 -7.00
C LEU A 8 -10.29 -3.47 -7.45
N ARG A 9 -10.01 -4.27 -8.48
CA ARG A 9 -10.93 -5.32 -8.93
C ARG A 9 -11.03 -6.48 -7.93
N LYS A 10 -9.95 -6.76 -7.22
CA LYS A 10 -9.84 -7.76 -6.16
C LYS A 10 -9.85 -7.09 -4.78
N TYR A 11 -10.76 -6.13 -4.61
CA TYR A 11 -10.77 -5.15 -3.51
C TYR A 11 -10.55 -5.75 -2.12
N ALA A 12 -11.27 -6.81 -1.78
CA ALA A 12 -11.15 -7.53 -0.51
C ALA A 12 -10.83 -9.03 -0.74
N THR A 13 -10.16 -9.38 -1.83
CA THR A 13 -9.78 -10.75 -2.14
C THR A 13 -8.39 -11.04 -1.59
N PHE A 14 -8.34 -11.74 -0.46
CA PHE A 14 -7.12 -12.14 0.22
C PHE A 14 -6.57 -13.48 -0.28
N SER A 15 -7.38 -14.27 -0.97
CA SER A 15 -6.98 -15.54 -1.56
C SER A 15 -6.22 -15.35 -2.88
N GLY A 16 -5.42 -16.36 -3.25
CA GLY A 16 -4.62 -16.33 -4.46
C GLY A 16 -3.26 -15.68 -4.27
N ARG A 17 -2.59 -15.39 -5.38
CA ARG A 17 -1.20 -14.90 -5.43
C ARG A 17 -1.15 -13.59 -6.23
N ALA A 18 -0.22 -12.69 -5.86
CA ALA A 18 0.06 -11.45 -6.59
C ALA A 18 1.53 -11.41 -7.03
N ARG A 19 1.77 -11.14 -8.32
CA ARG A 19 3.13 -10.99 -8.84
C ARG A 19 3.76 -9.66 -8.38
N ARG A 20 5.10 -9.59 -8.38
CA ARG A 20 5.87 -8.38 -8.02
C ARG A 20 5.40 -7.14 -8.78
N LYS A 21 5.18 -7.24 -10.10
CA LYS A 21 4.72 -6.09 -10.91
C LYS A 21 3.35 -5.56 -10.47
N GLU A 22 2.40 -6.43 -10.10
CA GLU A 22 1.09 -6.03 -9.58
C GLU A 22 1.24 -5.24 -8.27
N TYR A 23 2.04 -5.77 -7.34
CA TYR A 23 2.29 -5.13 -6.05
C TYR A 23 2.96 -3.76 -6.20
N TRP A 24 4.09 -3.69 -6.92
CA TRP A 24 4.85 -2.44 -7.03
C TRP A 24 4.16 -1.36 -7.86
N LEU A 25 3.41 -1.72 -8.91
CA LEU A 25 2.59 -0.76 -9.66
C LEU A 25 1.47 -0.19 -8.79
N TRP A 26 0.86 -1.01 -7.93
CA TRP A 26 -0.12 -0.55 -6.96
C TRP A 26 0.50 0.40 -5.94
N GLN A 27 1.64 0.03 -5.35
CA GLN A 27 2.34 0.90 -4.38
C GLN A 27 2.76 2.24 -5.01
N LEU A 28 3.21 2.21 -6.26
CA LEU A 28 3.54 3.43 -7.01
C LEU A 28 2.30 4.31 -7.21
N PHE A 29 1.17 3.73 -7.59
CA PHE A 29 -0.09 4.47 -7.72
C PHE A 29 -0.49 5.13 -6.41
N VAL A 30 -0.47 4.38 -5.32
CA VAL A 30 -0.81 4.88 -3.97
C VAL A 30 0.17 5.99 -3.56
N ALA A 31 1.46 5.81 -3.77
CA ALA A 31 2.48 6.82 -3.46
C ALA A 31 2.26 8.13 -4.23
N ILE A 32 2.01 8.04 -5.55
CA ILE A 32 1.72 9.22 -6.38
C ILE A 32 0.46 9.94 -5.88
N LEU A 33 -0.61 9.19 -5.61
CA LEU A 33 -1.86 9.75 -5.12
C LEU A 33 -1.65 10.52 -3.81
N TYR A 34 -0.99 9.90 -2.81
CA TYR A 34 -0.73 10.58 -1.53
C TYR A 34 0.24 11.75 -1.67
N THR A 35 1.20 11.68 -2.59
CA THR A 35 2.09 12.82 -2.89
C THR A 35 1.29 14.00 -3.42
N VAL A 36 0.39 13.79 -4.37
CA VAL A 36 -0.47 14.84 -4.93
C VAL A 36 -1.39 15.43 -3.87
N LEU A 37 -2.03 14.58 -3.07
CA LEU A 37 -2.90 15.04 -1.97
C LEU A 37 -2.12 15.81 -0.89
N SER A 38 -0.90 15.40 -0.58
CA SER A 38 -0.03 16.10 0.37
C SER A 38 0.41 17.46 -0.17
N ILE A 39 0.80 17.55 -1.44
CA ILE A 39 1.13 18.84 -2.08
C ILE A 39 -0.07 19.79 -2.02
N TRP A 40 -1.28 19.28 -2.31
CA TRP A 40 -2.50 20.08 -2.20
C TRP A 40 -2.72 20.56 -0.76
N LEU A 41 -2.59 19.68 0.24
CA LEU A 41 -2.71 20.05 1.65
C LEU A 41 -1.69 21.13 2.04
N PHE A 42 -0.41 20.94 1.72
CA PHE A 42 0.62 21.93 2.05
C PHE A 42 0.41 23.27 1.34
N SER A 43 -0.11 23.27 0.11
CA SER A 43 -0.44 24.53 -0.60
C SER A 43 -1.55 25.33 0.08
N THR A 44 -2.45 24.68 0.83
CA THR A 44 -3.53 25.34 1.57
C THR A 44 -3.14 25.78 2.98
N LEU A 45 -2.14 25.15 3.58
CA LEU A 45 -1.64 25.53 4.91
C LEU A 45 -0.71 26.74 4.88
N GLY A 46 -0.08 27.01 3.73
CA GLY A 46 0.93 28.08 3.62
C GLY A 46 2.29 27.67 4.22
N PRO A 47 3.26 28.61 4.27
CA PRO A 47 4.58 28.32 4.80
C PRO A 47 4.51 27.99 6.31
N LEU A 48 5.23 26.92 6.68
CA LEU A 48 5.36 26.55 8.09
C LEU A 48 6.32 27.53 8.78
N PRO A 49 6.00 28.01 10.01
CA PRO A 49 6.91 28.86 10.77
C PRO A 49 8.20 28.10 11.09
N GLU A 50 9.34 28.80 11.06
CA GLU A 50 10.63 28.24 11.49
C GLU A 50 10.53 27.92 13.00
N ALA A 51 10.79 26.67 13.39
CA ALA A 51 10.67 26.18 14.76
C ALA A 51 9.25 26.25 15.37
N ALA A 52 8.21 25.92 14.59
CA ALA A 52 6.84 25.87 15.09
C ALA A 52 6.67 24.84 16.22
N THR A 53 6.02 25.24 17.29
CA THR A 53 5.54 24.34 18.34
C THR A 53 4.34 23.53 17.87
N ALA A 54 4.04 22.41 18.53
CA ALA A 54 2.86 21.59 18.20
C ALA A 54 1.55 22.40 18.29
N ASP A 55 1.47 23.33 19.24
CA ASP A 55 0.29 24.19 19.44
C ASP A 55 0.12 25.19 18.30
N GLU A 56 1.22 25.78 17.81
CA GLU A 56 1.20 26.69 16.66
C GLU A 56 0.80 25.96 15.37
N LEU A 57 1.30 24.74 15.15
CA LEU A 57 0.88 23.90 14.03
C LEU A 57 -0.61 23.57 14.10
N MET A 58 -1.11 23.20 15.27
CA MET A 58 -2.54 22.94 15.48
C MET A 58 -3.38 24.20 15.26
N ALA A 59 -2.93 25.37 15.75
CA ALA A 59 -3.62 26.65 15.54
C ALA A 59 -3.65 27.00 14.04
N GLN A 60 -2.56 26.79 13.30
CA GLN A 60 -2.50 27.01 11.86
C GLN A 60 -3.47 26.09 11.11
N MET A 61 -3.52 24.81 11.45
CA MET A 61 -4.45 23.85 10.83
C MET A 61 -5.91 24.22 11.11
N ASN A 62 -6.23 24.62 12.34
CA ASN A 62 -7.59 25.03 12.74
C ASN A 62 -7.99 26.39 12.11
N GLY A 63 -7.04 27.27 11.86
CA GLY A 63 -7.22 28.56 11.21
C GLY A 63 -7.28 28.51 9.68
N ALA A 64 -7.05 27.36 9.07
CA ALA A 64 -7.04 27.18 7.62
C ALA A 64 -8.21 26.32 7.12
N PRO A 65 -9.44 26.87 7.01
CA PRO A 65 -10.62 26.10 6.58
C PRO A 65 -10.45 25.47 5.19
N ALA A 66 -9.62 26.04 4.33
CA ALA A 66 -9.28 25.46 3.03
C ALA A 66 -8.53 24.13 3.12
N ALA A 67 -7.80 23.88 4.21
CA ALA A 67 -7.11 22.61 4.45
C ALA A 67 -8.07 21.44 4.76
N THR A 68 -9.32 21.73 5.14
CA THR A 68 -10.34 20.70 5.44
C THR A 68 -10.57 19.77 4.25
N TRP A 69 -10.63 20.29 3.03
CA TRP A 69 -10.90 19.50 1.84
C TRP A 69 -9.80 18.49 1.49
N PRO A 70 -8.49 18.89 1.43
CA PRO A 70 -7.43 17.92 1.21
C PRO A 70 -7.28 16.91 2.36
N MET A 71 -7.51 17.32 3.62
CA MET A 71 -7.51 16.39 4.76
C MET A 71 -8.63 15.35 4.62
N LEU A 72 -9.83 15.76 4.26
CA LEU A 72 -10.95 14.85 4.01
C LEU A 72 -10.65 13.92 2.83
N ALA A 73 -10.07 14.42 1.76
CA ALA A 73 -9.67 13.61 0.62
C ALA A 73 -8.62 12.54 1.00
N ILE A 74 -7.63 12.90 1.82
CA ILE A 74 -6.62 11.96 2.35
C ILE A 74 -7.30 10.89 3.22
N ALA A 75 -8.22 11.29 4.11
CA ALA A 75 -8.94 10.38 4.98
C ALA A 75 -9.80 9.39 4.17
N LEU A 76 -10.55 9.87 3.19
CA LEU A 76 -11.36 9.04 2.29
C LEU A 76 -10.48 8.11 1.45
N ALA A 77 -9.39 8.62 0.88
CA ALA A 77 -8.44 7.79 0.13
C ALA A 77 -7.86 6.69 1.02
N SER A 78 -7.49 7.00 2.26
CA SER A 78 -6.96 6.03 3.23
C SER A 78 -7.98 4.93 3.53
N LEU A 79 -9.23 5.30 3.76
CA LEU A 79 -10.30 4.34 4.02
C LEU A 79 -10.55 3.43 2.81
N LEU A 80 -10.64 4.01 1.62
CA LEU A 80 -10.93 3.27 0.38
C LEU A 80 -9.77 2.39 -0.09
N LEU A 81 -8.52 2.85 0.10
CA LEU A 81 -7.34 2.12 -0.38
C LEU A 81 -6.77 1.15 0.66
N PHE A 82 -7.23 1.20 1.91
CA PHE A 82 -6.76 0.32 2.97
C PHE A 82 -6.96 -1.16 2.63
N LEU A 83 -8.18 -1.56 2.32
CA LEU A 83 -8.49 -2.97 2.03
C LEU A 83 -7.78 -3.51 0.78
N PRO A 84 -7.77 -2.83 -0.39
CA PRO A 84 -7.04 -3.34 -1.55
C PRO A 84 -5.52 -3.38 -1.33
N SER A 85 -4.96 -2.45 -0.56
CA SER A 85 -3.52 -2.46 -0.20
C SER A 85 -3.20 -3.63 0.72
N LEU A 86 -4.05 -3.89 1.70
CA LEU A 86 -3.92 -5.06 2.58
C LEU A 86 -4.04 -6.36 1.77
N ALA A 87 -5.06 -6.46 0.91
CA ALA A 87 -5.32 -7.65 0.11
C ALA A 87 -4.18 -7.97 -0.88
N VAL A 88 -3.61 -6.96 -1.56
CA VAL A 88 -2.47 -7.20 -2.47
C VAL A 88 -1.22 -7.60 -1.71
N THR A 89 -0.99 -7.05 -0.51
CA THR A 89 0.16 -7.41 0.34
C THR A 89 0.05 -8.86 0.82
N VAL A 90 -1.12 -9.28 1.30
CA VAL A 90 -1.35 -10.67 1.67
C VAL A 90 -1.12 -11.62 0.49
N ARG A 91 -1.68 -11.31 -0.68
CA ARG A 91 -1.49 -12.11 -1.90
C ARG A 91 -0.02 -12.13 -2.37
N ARG A 92 0.75 -11.07 -2.05
CA ARG A 92 2.19 -11.03 -2.32
C ARG A 92 2.96 -11.96 -1.38
N ILE A 93 2.61 -12.02 -0.10
CA ILE A 93 3.17 -12.98 0.87
C ILE A 93 2.82 -14.41 0.45
N HIS A 94 1.59 -14.66 0.01
CA HIS A 94 1.15 -15.94 -0.53
C HIS A 94 1.96 -16.39 -1.76
N ASP A 95 2.43 -15.45 -2.58
CA ASP A 95 3.23 -15.77 -3.77
C ASP A 95 4.59 -16.39 -3.43
N SER A 96 5.15 -16.08 -2.26
CA SER A 96 6.35 -16.73 -1.72
C SER A 96 6.06 -18.04 -0.94
N GLY A 97 4.81 -18.54 -0.95
CA GLY A 97 4.41 -19.76 -0.24
C GLY A 97 4.16 -19.59 1.26
N ASN A 98 4.25 -18.37 1.78
CA ASN A 98 4.07 -18.06 3.20
C ASN A 98 2.62 -17.77 3.57
N SER A 99 2.30 -17.82 4.86
CA SER A 99 0.98 -17.48 5.38
C SER A 99 0.74 -15.97 5.36
N GLY A 100 -0.46 -15.55 5.00
CA GLY A 100 -0.87 -14.14 5.04
C GLY A 100 -0.80 -13.50 6.44
N TRP A 101 -0.80 -14.29 7.51
CA TRP A 101 -0.67 -13.80 8.89
C TRP A 101 0.64 -13.04 9.16
N TRP A 102 1.66 -13.24 8.34
CA TRP A 102 2.90 -12.44 8.39
C TRP A 102 2.65 -10.94 8.24
N ILE A 103 1.50 -10.52 7.68
CA ILE A 103 1.14 -9.10 7.55
C ILE A 103 0.99 -8.41 8.91
N LEU A 104 0.62 -9.15 9.96
CA LEU A 104 0.50 -8.59 11.32
C LEU A 104 1.84 -8.09 11.87
N LEU A 105 2.95 -8.66 11.41
CA LEU A 105 4.27 -8.14 11.75
C LEU A 105 4.50 -6.73 11.20
N GLY A 106 3.79 -6.34 10.15
CA GLY A 106 3.84 -4.98 9.60
C GLY A 106 3.42 -3.88 10.59
N LEU A 107 2.79 -4.27 11.71
CA LEU A 107 2.50 -3.35 12.83
C LEU A 107 3.76 -3.00 13.63
N THR A 108 4.87 -3.69 13.40
CA THR A 108 6.16 -3.44 14.05
C THR A 108 7.18 -2.93 13.02
N ALA A 109 8.15 -2.14 13.47
CA ALA A 109 9.21 -1.63 12.59
C ALA A 109 10.03 -2.77 11.96
N ILE A 110 10.35 -3.83 12.70
CA ILE A 110 11.08 -4.99 12.20
C ILE A 110 10.22 -5.77 11.18
N GLY A 111 8.92 -5.91 11.44
CA GLY A 111 8.02 -6.63 10.57
C GLY A 111 7.78 -5.93 9.24
N SER A 112 7.86 -4.60 9.18
CA SER A 112 7.80 -3.86 7.91
C SER A 112 8.96 -4.23 6.97
N ILE A 113 10.15 -4.48 7.52
CA ILE A 113 11.31 -4.97 6.76
C ILE A 113 11.04 -6.37 6.22
N VAL A 114 10.44 -7.25 7.02
CA VAL A 114 10.07 -8.61 6.58
C VAL A 114 9.06 -8.56 5.42
N ILE A 115 8.05 -7.70 5.51
CA ILE A 115 7.08 -7.50 4.42
C ILE A 115 7.78 -6.95 3.16
N LEU A 116 8.71 -6.02 3.32
CA LEU A 116 9.51 -5.51 2.20
C LEU A 116 10.32 -6.64 1.53
N VAL A 117 10.92 -7.54 2.31
CA VAL A 117 11.62 -8.71 1.77
C VAL A 117 10.66 -9.57 0.95
N PHE A 118 9.45 -9.89 1.45
CA PHE A 118 8.44 -10.61 0.68
C PHE A 118 8.02 -9.87 -0.60
N ALA A 119 8.00 -8.54 -0.59
CA ALA A 119 7.71 -7.74 -1.79
C ALA A 119 8.83 -7.81 -2.83
N LEU A 120 10.09 -7.99 -2.41
CA LEU A 120 11.27 -7.99 -3.28
C LEU A 120 11.64 -9.38 -3.82
N ILE A 121 11.55 -10.45 -3.02
CA ILE A 121 11.89 -11.82 -3.45
C ILE A 121 10.95 -12.28 -4.57
N ASP A 122 11.39 -13.19 -5.41
CA ASP A 122 10.49 -13.78 -6.43
C ASP A 122 9.52 -14.78 -5.80
N GLY A 123 8.35 -14.96 -6.41
CA GLY A 123 7.40 -15.97 -6.00
C GLY A 123 7.87 -17.38 -6.35
N THR A 124 7.36 -18.39 -5.63
CA THR A 124 7.64 -19.80 -5.90
C THR A 124 7.19 -20.16 -7.32
N PRO A 125 8.04 -20.81 -8.13
CA PRO A 125 7.62 -21.31 -9.43
C PRO A 125 6.63 -22.46 -9.27
N GLY A 126 5.70 -22.58 -10.22
CA GLY A 126 4.63 -23.56 -10.18
C GLY A 126 3.52 -23.25 -9.18
N PRO A 127 2.50 -24.11 -9.07
CA PRO A 127 1.42 -23.97 -8.12
C PRO A 127 1.90 -24.14 -6.68
N ASN A 128 1.32 -23.41 -5.74
CA ASN A 128 1.53 -23.60 -4.31
C ASN A 128 0.17 -23.68 -3.59
N ARG A 129 0.17 -23.83 -2.26
CA ARG A 129 -1.05 -23.94 -1.45
C ARG A 129 -2.04 -22.77 -1.60
N HIS A 130 -1.60 -21.65 -2.16
CA HIS A 130 -2.41 -20.44 -2.38
C HIS A 130 -2.92 -20.29 -3.81
N GLY A 131 -2.52 -21.20 -4.72
CA GLY A 131 -3.00 -21.23 -6.09
C GLY A 131 -1.91 -21.31 -7.16
N PRO A 132 -2.31 -21.19 -8.44
CA PRO A 132 -1.37 -21.28 -9.56
C PRO A 132 -0.38 -20.11 -9.57
N ASP A 133 0.79 -20.34 -10.19
CA ASP A 133 1.79 -19.28 -10.38
C ASP A 133 1.21 -18.17 -11.27
N PRO A 134 1.12 -16.91 -10.78
CA PRO A 134 0.63 -15.81 -11.58
C PRO A 134 1.52 -15.44 -12.78
N LYS A 135 2.73 -16.02 -12.88
CA LYS A 135 3.65 -15.91 -14.02
C LYS A 135 3.50 -17.10 -15.00
N GLY A 136 2.72 -18.12 -14.66
CA GLY A 136 2.53 -19.32 -15.48
C GLY A 136 3.79 -20.19 -15.62
N ARG A 137 4.75 -20.11 -14.70
CA ARG A 137 5.95 -20.94 -14.74
C ARG A 137 5.62 -22.38 -14.32
N PRO A 138 6.21 -23.39 -14.96
CA PRO A 138 6.06 -24.77 -14.53
C PRO A 138 6.67 -24.96 -13.13
N ALA A 139 6.22 -26.00 -12.43
CA ALA A 139 6.91 -26.45 -11.23
C ALA A 139 8.34 -26.87 -11.58
N PRO A 140 9.32 -26.66 -10.68
CA PRO A 140 10.66 -27.20 -10.90
C PRO A 140 10.54 -28.70 -11.14
N GLY A 141 11.06 -29.18 -12.27
CA GLY A 141 11.20 -30.63 -12.51
C GLY A 141 12.17 -31.24 -11.51
N TYR A 142 11.77 -32.31 -10.88
CA TYR A 142 12.66 -33.17 -10.11
C TYR A 142 13.33 -34.17 -11.07
#